data_d8c9496f5066931f1703391844f48047
#
_entry.id   d8c9496f5066931f1703391844f48047
#
_cell.length_a   1.000
_cell.length_b   1.000
_cell.length_c   1.000
_cell.angle_alpha   90.00
_cell.angle_beta   90.00
_cell.angle_gamma   90.00
#
_symmetry.space_group_name_H-M   'P 1'
#
loop_
_entity.id
_entity.type
_entity.pdbx_description
1 polymer ?
#
loop_
_entity_poly.entity_id
_entity_poly.type
_entity_poly.pdbx_seq_one_letter_code
_entity_poly.pdbx_strand_id
1 'polypeptide(L)'
;MPKDEIAIPSILKIERGVTAHIGEYLKEADITQVTVLFGNGLTDMFGDTVFKSFENAGVKVLHHQEMDTVDFNDITDLAFELPNKTQAVIGMGGGKVIDAAKYIGYILRIPFISVPTSSSSDGFSSSSASLIVDGHRKSLPAKMAYGILVDTDVIKSAPVKFL
;
A
#
# COMPACT_ATOMS: atom_id res chain seq x y z
N MET A 1 -28.25 9.70 -5.07
CA MET A 1 -27.05 9.75 -5.93
C MET A 1 -25.86 10.12 -5.06
N PRO A 2 -24.83 9.29 -4.96
CA PRO A 2 -23.60 9.77 -4.37
C PRO A 2 -23.14 10.93 -5.25
N LYS A 3 -22.84 12.07 -4.64
CA LYS A 3 -22.12 13.13 -5.33
C LYS A 3 -20.79 12.53 -5.76
N ASP A 4 -20.38 12.77 -6.98
CA ASP A 4 -19.03 12.44 -7.45
C ASP A 4 -18.03 13.22 -6.59
N GLU A 5 -17.66 12.63 -5.45
CA GLU A 5 -16.60 13.18 -4.61
C GLU A 5 -15.29 12.88 -5.31
N ILE A 6 -14.64 13.92 -5.80
CA ILE A 6 -13.27 13.81 -6.29
C ILE A 6 -12.38 13.63 -5.05
N ALA A 7 -11.98 12.38 -4.78
CA ALA A 7 -11.02 12.10 -3.73
C ALA A 7 -9.61 12.47 -4.23
N ILE A 8 -8.93 13.35 -3.49
CA ILE A 8 -7.55 13.71 -3.75
C ILE A 8 -6.69 13.11 -2.63
N PRO A 9 -5.60 12.37 -2.94
CA PRO A 9 -4.73 11.87 -1.90
C PRO A 9 -4.10 13.02 -1.11
N SER A 10 -3.99 12.86 0.20
CA SER A 10 -3.38 13.86 1.09
C SER A 10 -1.86 13.92 0.91
N ILE A 11 -1.26 12.83 0.45
CA ILE A 11 0.18 12.76 0.14
C ILE A 11 0.30 12.26 -1.31
N LEU A 12 0.99 13.02 -2.15
CA LEU A 12 1.28 12.61 -3.52
C LEU A 12 2.73 12.97 -3.84
N LYS A 13 3.57 11.96 -4.03
CA LYS A 13 4.97 12.11 -4.43
C LYS A 13 5.25 11.22 -5.62
N ILE A 14 5.72 11.81 -6.69
CA ILE A 14 6.12 11.11 -7.93
C ILE A 14 7.48 11.67 -8.31
N GLU A 15 8.55 11.05 -7.79
CA GLU A 15 9.91 11.53 -7.99
C GLU A 15 10.93 10.40 -7.76
N ARG A 16 12.19 10.67 -8.04
CA ARG A 16 13.27 9.72 -7.79
C ARG A 16 13.55 9.61 -6.29
N GLY A 17 13.82 8.39 -5.81
CA GLY A 17 14.28 8.16 -4.44
C GLY A 17 13.19 8.27 -3.37
N VAL A 18 11.93 8.24 -3.73
CA VAL A 18 10.80 8.33 -2.78
C VAL A 18 10.87 7.26 -1.70
N THR A 19 11.30 6.04 -2.03
CA THR A 19 11.38 4.92 -1.08
C THR A 19 12.31 5.21 0.10
N ALA A 20 13.33 6.03 -0.09
CA ALA A 20 14.24 6.42 0.98
C ALA A 20 13.65 7.49 1.93
N HIS A 21 12.49 8.05 1.61
CA HIS A 21 11.86 9.16 2.33
C HIS A 21 10.43 8.86 2.80
N ILE A 22 9.96 7.63 2.66
CA ILE A 22 8.60 7.24 3.06
C ILE A 22 8.31 7.61 4.51
N GLY A 23 9.25 7.34 5.41
CA GLY A 23 9.09 7.65 6.82
C GLY A 23 8.89 9.14 7.10
N GLU A 24 9.60 10.01 6.39
CA GLU A 24 9.45 11.46 6.53
C GLU A 24 8.04 11.93 6.16
N TYR A 25 7.53 11.44 5.02
CA TYR A 25 6.19 11.80 4.55
C TYR A 25 5.10 11.35 5.52
N LEU A 26 5.25 10.16 6.10
CA LEU A 26 4.29 9.63 7.08
C LEU A 26 4.34 10.43 8.38
N LYS A 27 5.54 10.79 8.85
CA LYS A 27 5.69 11.58 10.06
C LYS A 27 5.07 12.97 9.92
N GLU A 28 5.23 13.60 8.76
CA GLU A 28 4.59 14.89 8.46
C GLU A 28 3.06 14.81 8.54
N ALA A 29 2.49 13.63 8.31
CA ALA A 29 1.06 13.36 8.43
C ALA A 29 0.67 12.81 9.81
N ASP A 30 1.55 12.86 10.81
CA ASP A 30 1.34 12.32 12.17
C ASP A 30 1.08 10.79 12.20
N ILE A 31 1.59 10.07 11.22
CA ILE A 31 1.55 8.61 11.14
C ILE A 31 2.88 8.06 11.63
N THR A 32 2.88 7.42 12.80
CA THR A 32 4.09 6.94 13.46
C THR A 32 4.10 5.44 13.75
N GLN A 33 3.01 4.74 13.51
CA GLN A 33 2.89 3.29 13.70
C GLN A 33 2.18 2.67 12.51
N VAL A 34 2.88 1.78 11.80
CA VAL A 34 2.40 1.27 10.50
C VAL A 34 2.53 -0.25 10.40
N THR A 35 1.73 -0.82 9.51
CA THR A 35 1.91 -2.15 8.95
C THR A 35 2.34 -2.01 7.50
N VAL A 36 3.32 -2.80 7.08
CA VAL A 36 3.83 -2.80 5.70
C VAL A 36 3.60 -4.15 5.04
N LEU A 37 2.90 -4.13 3.93
CA LEU A 37 2.69 -5.32 3.09
C LEU A 37 3.50 -5.16 1.82
N PHE A 38 4.37 -6.13 1.55
CA PHE A 38 5.21 -6.15 0.36
C PHE A 38 4.67 -7.16 -0.64
N GLY A 39 4.83 -6.89 -1.92
CA GLY A 39 4.73 -7.90 -2.95
C GLY A 39 5.84 -8.93 -2.81
N ASN A 40 5.62 -10.12 -3.38
CA ASN A 40 6.53 -11.25 -3.24
C ASN A 40 7.95 -10.90 -3.73
N GLY A 41 8.96 -11.17 -2.92
CA GLY A 41 10.38 -10.88 -3.20
C GLY A 41 10.80 -9.41 -2.98
N LEU A 42 9.89 -8.51 -2.67
CA LEU A 42 10.21 -7.09 -2.57
C LEU A 42 10.86 -6.70 -1.24
N THR A 43 10.68 -7.50 -0.20
CA THR A 43 11.37 -7.25 1.08
C THR A 43 12.88 -7.35 0.89
N ASP A 44 13.36 -8.33 0.13
CA ASP A 44 14.78 -8.47 -0.18
C ASP A 44 15.33 -7.31 -1.02
N MET A 45 14.53 -6.79 -1.94
CA MET A 45 14.94 -5.73 -2.85
C MET A 45 14.92 -4.34 -2.19
N PHE A 46 13.89 -4.03 -1.42
CA PHE A 46 13.62 -2.68 -0.94
C PHE A 46 13.49 -2.56 0.58
N GLY A 47 13.42 -3.68 1.30
CA GLY A 47 13.17 -3.69 2.74
C GLY A 47 14.16 -2.83 3.52
N ASP A 48 15.46 -2.98 3.27
CA ASP A 48 16.48 -2.22 3.99
C ASP A 48 16.30 -0.71 3.82
N THR A 49 16.06 -0.25 2.61
CA THR A 49 15.83 1.18 2.32
C THR A 49 14.57 1.69 3.01
N VAL A 50 13.49 0.94 2.93
CA VAL A 50 12.19 1.30 3.52
C VAL A 50 12.26 1.32 5.04
N PHE A 51 12.78 0.27 5.66
CA PHE A 51 12.90 0.20 7.12
C PHE A 51 13.85 1.25 7.68
N LYS A 52 14.95 1.54 6.99
CA LYS A 52 15.85 2.61 7.37
C LYS A 52 15.17 3.98 7.32
N SER A 53 14.36 4.22 6.31
CA SER A 53 13.55 5.44 6.21
C SER A 53 12.62 5.59 7.42
N PHE A 54 11.96 4.52 7.83
CA PHE A 54 11.09 4.53 9.00
C PHE A 54 11.87 4.78 10.30
N GLU A 55 12.98 4.08 10.48
CA GLU A 55 13.85 4.26 11.65
C GLU A 55 14.33 5.70 11.77
N ASN A 56 14.84 6.28 10.69
CA ASN A 56 15.32 7.66 10.66
C ASN A 56 14.22 8.68 10.99
N ALA A 57 12.98 8.41 10.64
CA ALA A 57 11.86 9.30 10.89
C ALA A 57 11.14 9.03 12.24
N GLY A 58 11.52 7.99 12.95
CA GLY A 58 10.84 7.58 14.18
C GLY A 58 9.47 6.92 13.93
N VAL A 59 9.27 6.33 12.77
CA VAL A 59 8.06 5.55 12.44
C VAL A 59 8.30 4.09 12.81
N LYS A 60 7.41 3.54 13.62
CA LYS A 60 7.51 2.16 14.08
C LYS A 60 6.73 1.23 13.17
N VAL A 61 7.39 0.19 12.66
CA VAL A 61 6.75 -0.90 11.91
C VAL A 61 6.26 -1.94 12.91
N LEU A 62 4.95 -2.02 13.10
CA LEU A 62 4.33 -2.95 14.04
C LEU A 62 4.23 -4.37 13.47
N HIS A 63 4.05 -4.47 12.16
CA HIS A 63 3.97 -5.72 11.43
C HIS A 63 4.39 -5.51 9.99
N HIS A 64 5.07 -6.49 9.41
CA HIS A 64 5.33 -6.53 7.97
C HIS A 64 5.32 -7.97 7.46
N GLN A 65 4.91 -8.16 6.23
CA GLN A 65 4.98 -9.45 5.55
C GLN A 65 4.91 -9.28 4.04
N GLU A 66 5.28 -10.32 3.32
CA GLU A 66 5.03 -10.43 1.89
C GLU A 66 3.66 -11.06 1.65
N MET A 67 2.98 -10.62 0.58
CA MET A 67 1.71 -11.16 0.13
C MET A 67 1.66 -11.27 -1.39
N ASP A 68 1.08 -12.34 -1.85
CA ASP A 68 0.73 -12.51 -3.26
C ASP A 68 -0.72 -12.99 -3.46
N THR A 69 -1.52 -12.95 -2.40
CA THR A 69 -2.93 -13.36 -2.43
C THR A 69 -3.85 -12.16 -2.59
N VAL A 70 -4.94 -12.36 -3.32
CA VAL A 70 -6.10 -11.47 -3.38
C VAL A 70 -7.39 -12.20 -2.95
N ASP A 71 -7.25 -13.33 -2.27
CA ASP A 71 -8.39 -14.05 -1.71
C ASP A 71 -9.00 -13.27 -0.56
N PHE A 72 -10.31 -13.07 -0.65
CA PHE A 72 -11.06 -12.26 0.31
C PHE A 72 -10.92 -12.76 1.76
N ASN A 73 -10.97 -14.08 1.96
CA ASN A 73 -10.87 -14.64 3.31
C ASN A 73 -9.47 -14.43 3.90
N ASP A 74 -8.42 -14.65 3.10
CA ASP A 74 -7.04 -14.43 3.56
C ASP A 74 -6.81 -12.98 3.95
N ILE A 75 -7.33 -12.05 3.16
CA ILE A 75 -7.17 -10.61 3.39
C ILE A 75 -7.94 -10.15 4.62
N THR A 76 -9.18 -10.62 4.80
CA THR A 76 -9.99 -10.26 5.97
C THR A 76 -9.43 -10.87 7.26
N ASP A 77 -8.95 -12.11 7.22
CA ASP A 77 -8.31 -12.74 8.35
C ASP A 77 -7.06 -11.95 8.79
N LEU A 78 -6.22 -11.57 7.83
CA LEU A 78 -5.06 -10.73 8.10
C LEU A 78 -5.45 -9.38 8.71
N ALA A 79 -6.50 -8.73 8.19
CA ALA A 79 -6.96 -7.45 8.72
C ALA A 79 -7.27 -7.51 10.22
N PHE A 80 -7.91 -8.58 10.67
CA PHE A 80 -8.25 -8.77 12.09
C PHE A 80 -7.08 -9.22 12.96
N GLU A 81 -6.01 -9.75 12.37
CA GLU A 81 -4.79 -10.14 13.07
C GLU A 81 -3.80 -8.99 13.25
N LEU A 82 -3.94 -7.90 12.51
CA LEU A 82 -3.02 -6.78 12.60
C LEU A 82 -3.04 -6.11 13.97
N PRO A 83 -1.90 -5.57 14.44
CA PRO A 83 -1.85 -4.86 15.71
C PRO A 83 -2.85 -3.69 15.76
N ASN A 84 -3.60 -3.59 16.84
CA ASN A 84 -4.64 -2.56 17.03
C ASN A 84 -4.12 -1.11 16.95
N LYS A 85 -2.83 -0.93 17.20
CA LYS A 85 -2.19 0.39 17.15
C LYS A 85 -1.77 0.81 15.74
N THR A 86 -1.99 -0.03 14.73
CA THR A 86 -1.68 0.31 13.34
C THR A 86 -2.46 1.54 12.91
N GLN A 87 -1.76 2.60 12.56
CA GLN A 87 -2.35 3.88 12.14
C GLN A 87 -2.52 3.97 10.62
N ALA A 88 -1.74 3.21 9.88
CA ALA A 88 -1.84 3.14 8.42
C ALA A 88 -1.33 1.79 7.91
N VAL A 89 -1.89 1.34 6.80
CA VAL A 89 -1.40 0.17 6.05
C VAL A 89 -0.71 0.66 4.79
N ILE A 90 0.52 0.20 4.59
CA ILE A 90 1.32 0.51 3.42
C ILE A 90 1.36 -0.72 2.52
N GLY A 91 0.99 -0.58 1.27
CA GLY A 91 1.13 -1.61 0.25
C GLY A 91 2.23 -1.23 -0.73
N MET A 92 3.31 -2.01 -0.78
CA MET A 92 4.41 -1.81 -1.72
C MET A 92 4.51 -2.98 -2.67
N GLY A 93 4.23 -2.73 -3.94
CA GLY A 93 4.31 -3.78 -4.95
C GLY A 93 3.42 -3.54 -6.16
N GLY A 94 2.99 -4.62 -6.79
CA GLY A 94 2.05 -4.61 -7.90
C GLY A 94 0.59 -4.61 -7.45
N GLY A 95 -0.31 -4.84 -8.41
CA GLY A 95 -1.75 -4.74 -8.17
C GLY A 95 -2.30 -5.61 -7.05
N LYS A 96 -1.77 -6.81 -6.86
CA LYS A 96 -2.26 -7.72 -5.81
C LYS A 96 -2.06 -7.16 -4.41
N VAL A 97 -0.85 -6.76 -4.06
CA VAL A 97 -0.58 -6.23 -2.73
C VAL A 97 -1.22 -4.87 -2.52
N ILE A 98 -1.32 -4.05 -3.55
CA ILE A 98 -2.01 -2.75 -3.49
C ILE A 98 -3.50 -2.94 -3.22
N ASP A 99 -4.16 -3.84 -3.93
CA ASP A 99 -5.58 -4.14 -3.69
C ASP A 99 -5.81 -4.75 -2.29
N ALA A 100 -4.93 -5.66 -1.86
CA ALA A 100 -5.00 -6.24 -0.52
C ALA A 100 -4.85 -5.18 0.58
N ALA A 101 -3.81 -4.34 0.50
CA ALA A 101 -3.56 -3.30 1.49
C ALA A 101 -4.67 -2.25 1.51
N LYS A 102 -5.17 -1.87 0.33
CA LYS A 102 -6.30 -0.95 0.20
C LYS A 102 -7.54 -1.48 0.92
N TYR A 103 -7.87 -2.75 0.70
CA TYR A 103 -9.05 -3.35 1.30
C TYR A 103 -8.91 -3.52 2.81
N ILE A 104 -7.73 -3.89 3.29
CA ILE A 104 -7.43 -3.94 4.73
C ILE A 104 -7.62 -2.55 5.37
N GLY A 105 -7.05 -1.51 4.78
CA GLY A 105 -7.24 -0.15 5.26
C GLY A 105 -8.71 0.26 5.30
N TYR A 106 -9.48 -0.13 4.29
CA TYR A 106 -10.91 0.12 4.23
C TYR A 106 -11.69 -0.58 5.34
N ILE A 107 -11.44 -1.88 5.58
CA ILE A 107 -12.08 -2.64 6.64
C ILE A 107 -11.75 -2.05 8.02
N LEU A 108 -10.49 -1.73 8.25
CA LEU A 108 -10.01 -1.21 9.54
C LEU A 108 -10.27 0.29 9.71
N ARG A 109 -10.74 0.97 8.68
CA ARG A 109 -10.99 2.42 8.67
C ARG A 109 -9.75 3.22 9.02
N ILE A 110 -8.61 2.80 8.50
CA ILE A 110 -7.33 3.50 8.62
C ILE A 110 -6.79 3.87 7.24
N PRO A 111 -5.94 4.88 7.15
CA PRO A 111 -5.31 5.28 5.90
C PRO A 111 -4.59 4.13 5.20
N PHE A 112 -4.72 4.07 3.89
CA PHE A 112 -3.93 3.22 3.01
C PHE A 112 -2.91 4.08 2.25
N ILE A 113 -1.65 3.64 2.26
CA ILE A 113 -0.56 4.28 1.51
C ILE A 113 -0.13 3.33 0.39
N SER A 114 -0.22 3.82 -0.84
CA SER A 114 0.17 3.06 -2.02
C SER A 114 1.60 3.39 -2.42
N VAL A 115 2.44 2.36 -2.54
CA VAL A 115 3.82 2.47 -3.05
C VAL A 115 3.96 1.50 -4.22
N PRO A 116 3.46 1.87 -5.42
CA PRO A 116 3.50 0.97 -6.57
C PRO A 116 4.93 0.77 -7.06
N THR A 117 5.26 -0.47 -7.43
CA THR A 117 6.56 -0.84 -7.98
C THR A 117 6.52 -1.13 -9.48
N SER A 118 5.35 -1.06 -10.09
CA SER A 118 5.14 -1.20 -11.52
C SER A 118 4.01 -0.29 -11.99
N SER A 119 4.01 0.04 -13.27
CA SER A 119 2.97 0.86 -13.90
C SER A 119 1.84 0.01 -14.53
N SER A 120 1.89 -1.31 -14.40
CA SER A 120 0.95 -2.22 -15.06
C SER A 120 -0.46 -2.25 -14.43
N SER A 121 -0.65 -1.61 -13.29
CA SER A 121 -1.93 -1.54 -12.59
C SER A 121 -2.25 -0.10 -12.23
N ASP A 122 -3.49 0.32 -12.47
CA ASP A 122 -4.05 1.59 -12.04
C ASP A 122 -4.76 1.50 -10.67
N GLY A 123 -4.63 0.37 -9.99
CA GLY A 123 -5.21 0.13 -8.67
C GLY A 123 -4.84 1.15 -7.61
N PHE A 124 -3.68 1.80 -7.76
CA PHE A 124 -3.22 2.83 -6.83
C PHE A 124 -4.10 4.08 -6.83
N SER A 125 -4.86 4.34 -7.87
CA SER A 125 -5.68 5.55 -8.03
C SER A 125 -7.18 5.31 -7.90
N SER A 126 -7.62 4.06 -7.77
CA SER A 126 -9.04 3.72 -7.71
C SER A 126 -9.57 3.59 -6.28
N SER A 127 -10.88 3.78 -6.12
CA SER A 127 -11.60 3.57 -4.87
C SER A 127 -12.20 2.16 -4.74
N SER A 128 -11.77 1.22 -5.55
CA SER A 128 -12.21 -0.18 -5.51
C SER A 128 -11.00 -1.10 -5.41
N ALA A 129 -11.23 -2.30 -4.90
CA ALA A 129 -10.23 -3.36 -4.83
C ALA A 129 -10.74 -4.59 -5.59
N SER A 130 -9.88 -5.18 -6.42
CA SER A 130 -10.17 -6.39 -7.16
C SER A 130 -9.72 -7.61 -6.37
N LEU A 131 -10.67 -8.34 -5.80
CA LEU A 131 -10.40 -9.50 -4.95
C LEU A 131 -11.08 -10.75 -5.51
N ILE A 132 -10.66 -11.91 -5.01
CA ILE A 132 -11.30 -13.19 -5.31
C ILE A 132 -12.20 -13.55 -4.15
N VAL A 133 -13.51 -13.67 -4.43
CA VAL A 133 -14.55 -14.03 -3.47
C VAL A 133 -15.21 -15.32 -3.95
N ASP A 134 -15.12 -16.39 -3.16
CA ASP A 134 -15.64 -17.72 -3.51
C ASP A 134 -15.15 -18.20 -4.88
N GLY A 135 -13.88 -18.01 -5.18
CA GLY A 135 -13.24 -18.42 -6.44
C GLY A 135 -13.51 -17.51 -7.63
N HIS A 136 -14.24 -16.42 -7.47
CA HIS A 136 -14.58 -15.47 -8.54
C HIS A 136 -13.99 -14.10 -8.28
N ARG A 137 -13.39 -13.51 -9.33
CA ARG A 137 -12.87 -12.13 -9.24
C ARG A 137 -14.04 -11.14 -9.18
N LYS A 138 -14.00 -10.30 -8.16
CA LYS A 138 -14.99 -9.23 -7.96
C LYS A 138 -14.32 -7.90 -7.65
N SER A 139 -14.92 -6.82 -8.12
CA SER A 139 -14.54 -5.47 -7.72
C SER A 139 -15.36 -5.07 -6.50
N LEU A 140 -14.69 -4.87 -5.38
CA LEU A 140 -15.34 -4.49 -4.12
C LEU A 140 -15.13 -3.01 -3.82
N PRO A 141 -16.12 -2.33 -3.23
CA PRO A 141 -15.92 -0.97 -2.75
C PRO A 141 -14.77 -0.91 -1.75
N ALA A 142 -13.97 0.11 -1.89
CA ALA A 142 -12.88 0.43 -0.96
C ALA A 142 -12.77 1.95 -0.88
N LYS A 143 -11.64 2.45 -0.42
CA LYS A 143 -11.38 3.88 -0.36
C LYS A 143 -10.09 4.18 -1.11
N MET A 144 -10.05 5.31 -1.81
CA MET A 144 -8.86 5.80 -2.46
C MET A 144 -7.69 5.94 -1.47
N ALA A 145 -6.47 5.72 -1.93
CA ALA A 145 -5.28 5.87 -1.12
C ALA A 145 -5.19 7.26 -0.48
N TYR A 146 -4.87 7.30 0.79
CA TYR A 146 -4.53 8.53 1.52
C TYR A 146 -3.22 9.11 1.01
N GLY A 147 -2.25 8.25 0.72
CA GLY A 147 -0.97 8.62 0.12
C GLY A 147 -0.62 7.75 -1.07
N ILE A 148 -0.06 8.38 -2.10
CA ILE A 148 0.48 7.71 -3.28
C ILE A 148 1.93 8.13 -3.42
N LEU A 149 2.84 7.18 -3.28
CA LEU A 149 4.29 7.39 -3.27
C LEU A 149 4.90 6.59 -4.43
N VAL A 150 5.21 7.26 -5.51
CA VAL A 150 5.78 6.64 -6.71
C VAL A 150 7.26 7.01 -6.80
N ASP A 151 8.12 6.01 -6.62
CA ASP A 151 9.55 6.13 -6.86
C ASP A 151 9.85 5.81 -8.33
N THR A 152 10.20 6.81 -9.10
CA THR A 152 10.43 6.61 -10.53
C THR A 152 11.66 5.74 -10.82
N ASP A 153 12.64 5.67 -9.91
CA ASP A 153 13.76 4.74 -10.07
C ASP A 153 13.31 3.28 -9.85
N VAL A 154 12.39 3.04 -8.92
CA VAL A 154 11.80 1.72 -8.70
C VAL A 154 10.96 1.29 -9.90
N ILE A 155 10.10 2.15 -10.42
CA ILE A 155 9.28 1.86 -11.61
C ILE A 155 10.15 1.51 -12.81
N LYS A 156 11.22 2.26 -13.05
CA LYS A 156 12.16 1.99 -14.16
C LYS A 156 12.90 0.67 -14.01
N SER A 157 13.09 0.18 -12.80
CA SER A 157 13.74 -1.11 -12.54
C SER A 157 12.81 -2.31 -12.71
N ALA A 158 11.51 -2.09 -12.87
CA ALA A 158 10.55 -3.16 -13.06
C ALA A 158 10.79 -3.91 -14.38
N PRO A 159 10.57 -5.24 -14.44
CA PRO A 159 10.63 -5.99 -15.68
C PRO A 159 9.73 -5.39 -16.76
N VAL A 160 10.20 -5.38 -18.03
CA VAL A 160 9.47 -4.75 -19.15
C VAL A 160 8.03 -5.21 -19.28
N LYS A 161 7.73 -6.48 -18.93
CA LYS A 161 6.36 -7.02 -18.93
C LYS A 161 5.41 -6.33 -17.92
N PHE A 162 5.94 -5.53 -17.00
CA PHE A 162 5.18 -4.77 -16.01
C PHE A 162 5.23 -3.25 -16.22
N LEU A 163 5.91 -2.80 -17.29
CA LEU A 163 5.92 -1.44 -17.73
C LEU A 163 4.83 -1.21 -18.80
#